data_0bcb0a2b04910f1556eddf55dfa16021
#
_entry.id   0bcb0a2b04910f1556eddf55dfa16021
#
_cell.length_a   1.000
_cell.length_b   1.000
_cell.length_c   1.000
_cell.angle_alpha   90.00
_cell.angle_beta   90.00
_cell.angle_gamma   90.00
#
_symmetry.space_group_name_H-M   'P 1'
#
loop_
_entity.id
_entity.type
_entity.pdbx_description
1 polymer ?
#
loop_
_entity_poly.entity_id
_entity_poly.type
_entity_poly.pdbx_seq_one_letter_code
_entity_poly.pdbx_strand_id
1 'polypeptide(L)'
;MKSKFKSILILIGIGLIGGIFGFMSSRNSLGLLIYDFIVDLDKALYRNGFNVLVISMLSLITVSWVLYFLGKVQVKRSLENEDEVVKDFLLAISMGVTACIVIFGIIFFANFMRSFSEDYITSKDVVIALAVFIIGVLQTLALNQLIIGFIKTYNPEKYENTLDIKFGKKYMDSLDEREQLEAYRAGFKTYKALTYIIFLFVLITGLVCMETNANAIPMFLFGILFAIGMIIYIYNAIVGEKYKK
;
A
#
# COMPACT_ATOMS: atom_id res chain seq x y z
N MET A 1 16.82 21.64 -26.91
CA MET A 1 16.93 22.80 -26.00
C MET A 1 15.77 22.93 -25.01
N LYS A 2 14.49 22.85 -25.39
CA LYS A 2 13.32 22.99 -24.52
C LYS A 2 13.28 22.00 -23.33
N SER A 3 13.77 20.75 -23.49
CA SER A 3 13.79 19.72 -22.42
C SER A 3 14.77 20.06 -21.30
N LYS A 4 16.00 20.48 -21.60
CA LYS A 4 17.02 20.86 -20.61
C LYS A 4 16.59 22.08 -19.78
N PHE A 5 15.97 23.06 -20.41
CA PHE A 5 15.46 24.26 -19.75
C PHE A 5 14.32 23.90 -18.75
N LYS A 6 13.41 22.99 -19.14
CA LYS A 6 12.35 22.49 -18.25
C LYS A 6 12.92 21.75 -17.03
N SER A 7 13.97 20.95 -17.21
CA SER A 7 14.63 20.25 -16.09
C SER A 7 15.32 21.21 -15.13
N ILE A 8 15.95 22.26 -15.64
CA ILE A 8 16.58 23.30 -14.81
C ILE A 8 15.53 24.08 -14.02
N LEU A 9 14.40 24.44 -14.64
CA LEU A 9 13.29 25.09 -13.95
C LEU A 9 12.69 24.24 -12.83
N ILE A 10 12.57 22.92 -13.04
CA ILE A 10 12.11 21.98 -12.01
C ILE A 10 13.11 21.92 -10.86
N LEU A 11 14.41 21.85 -11.14
CA LEU A 11 15.46 21.84 -10.12
C LEU A 11 15.48 23.15 -9.29
N ILE A 12 15.33 24.29 -9.95
CA ILE A 12 15.21 25.59 -9.27
C ILE A 12 13.93 25.62 -8.42
N GLY A 13 12.81 25.11 -8.93
CA GLY A 13 11.55 24.99 -8.19
C GLY A 13 11.69 24.13 -6.93
N ILE A 14 12.35 22.99 -7.04
CA ILE A 14 12.63 22.11 -5.89
C ILE A 14 13.55 22.81 -4.88
N GLY A 15 14.59 23.52 -5.37
CA GLY A 15 15.50 24.30 -4.51
C GLY A 15 14.80 25.43 -3.77
N LEU A 16 13.88 26.16 -4.45
CA LEU A 16 13.06 27.21 -3.84
C LEU A 16 12.09 26.65 -2.79
N ILE A 17 11.42 25.53 -3.11
CA ILE A 17 10.55 24.84 -2.15
C ILE A 17 11.35 24.40 -0.93
N GLY A 18 12.51 23.76 -1.12
CA GLY A 18 13.40 23.38 -0.02
C GLY A 18 13.90 24.56 0.78
N GLY A 19 14.24 25.68 0.13
CA GLY A 19 14.63 26.94 0.77
C GLY A 19 13.52 27.58 1.59
N ILE A 20 12.28 27.59 1.07
CA ILE A 20 11.08 28.10 1.78
C ILE A 20 10.79 27.21 2.99
N PHE A 21 10.83 25.88 2.83
CA PHE A 21 10.65 24.95 3.95
C PHE A 21 11.76 25.11 5.00
N GLY A 22 13.02 25.24 4.61
CA GLY A 22 14.13 25.48 5.53
C GLY A 22 14.01 26.82 6.27
N PHE A 23 13.55 27.87 5.59
CA PHE A 23 13.32 29.19 6.20
C PHE A 23 12.10 29.19 7.15
N MET A 24 11.02 28.48 6.79
CA MET A 24 9.85 28.34 7.67
C MET A 24 10.16 27.48 8.89
N SER A 25 11.04 26.48 8.75
CA SER A 25 11.52 25.63 9.82
C SER A 25 12.36 26.42 10.83
N SER A 26 13.21 27.36 10.37
CA SER A 26 14.02 28.19 11.27
C SER A 26 13.22 29.16 12.16
N ARG A 27 11.93 29.33 11.90
CA ARG A 27 11.00 30.21 12.65
C ARG A 27 9.97 29.48 13.52
N ASN A 28 10.24 28.27 13.95
CA ASN A 28 9.49 27.56 15.01
C ASN A 28 8.06 27.11 14.72
N SER A 29 7.62 26.80 13.50
CA SER A 29 6.21 26.46 13.40
C SER A 29 5.85 25.15 12.70
N LEU A 30 6.51 24.77 11.59
CA LEU A 30 6.02 23.67 10.77
C LEU A 30 6.42 22.28 11.31
N GLY A 31 7.66 22.12 11.75
CA GLY A 31 8.14 20.84 12.31
C GLY A 31 7.49 20.53 13.65
N LEU A 32 7.32 21.55 14.51
CA LEU A 32 6.59 21.39 15.77
C LEU A 32 5.12 21.06 15.53
N LEU A 33 4.45 21.71 14.57
CA LEU A 33 3.05 21.43 14.24
C LEU A 33 2.87 20.01 13.72
N ILE A 34 3.78 19.52 12.85
CA ILE A 34 3.75 18.13 12.37
C ILE A 34 4.02 17.16 13.52
N TYR A 35 4.98 17.49 14.38
CA TYR A 35 5.30 16.66 15.55
C TYR A 35 4.12 16.57 16.51
N ASP A 36 3.52 17.70 16.89
CA ASP A 36 2.35 17.74 17.78
C ASP A 36 1.19 16.95 17.19
N PHE A 37 0.91 17.12 15.88
CA PHE A 37 -0.09 16.32 15.17
C PHE A 37 0.19 14.82 15.24
N ILE A 38 1.45 14.39 15.02
CA ILE A 38 1.83 12.98 15.08
C ILE A 38 1.68 12.44 16.50
N VAL A 39 2.10 13.22 17.50
CA VAL A 39 2.00 12.85 18.93
C VAL A 39 0.54 12.73 19.36
N ASP A 40 -0.31 13.66 18.96
CA ASP A 40 -1.73 13.61 19.30
C ASP A 40 -2.46 12.48 18.58
N LEU A 41 -2.09 12.20 17.32
CA LEU A 41 -2.58 11.05 16.59
C LEU A 41 -2.14 9.74 17.27
N ASP A 42 -0.87 9.64 17.69
CA ASP A 42 -0.35 8.46 18.40
C ASP A 42 -1.08 8.23 19.71
N LYS A 43 -1.29 9.28 20.51
CA LYS A 43 -2.07 9.21 21.76
C LYS A 43 -3.52 8.78 21.48
N ALA A 44 -4.15 9.30 20.44
CA ALA A 44 -5.51 8.93 20.07
C ALA A 44 -5.62 7.46 19.64
N LEU A 45 -4.66 7.00 18.81
CA LEU A 45 -4.55 5.60 18.39
C LEU A 45 -4.26 4.66 19.57
N TYR A 46 -3.39 5.08 20.47
CA TYR A 46 -3.06 4.34 21.67
C TYR A 46 -4.28 4.18 22.58
N ARG A 47 -4.96 5.28 22.91
CA ARG A 47 -6.14 5.27 23.80
C ARG A 47 -7.33 4.48 23.25
N ASN A 48 -7.49 4.45 21.93
CA ASN A 48 -8.62 3.82 21.25
C ASN A 48 -8.22 2.56 20.47
N GLY A 49 -7.08 1.94 20.75
CA GLY A 49 -6.49 0.87 19.97
C GLY A 49 -7.45 -0.28 19.63
N PHE A 50 -8.27 -0.71 20.60
CA PHE A 50 -9.30 -1.74 20.39
C PHE A 50 -10.36 -1.30 19.38
N ASN A 51 -10.97 -0.12 19.58
CA ASN A 51 -12.01 0.38 18.71
C ASN A 51 -11.50 0.63 17.29
N VAL A 52 -10.30 1.19 17.17
CA VAL A 52 -9.64 1.43 15.87
C VAL A 52 -9.42 0.12 15.12
N LEU A 53 -8.92 -0.93 15.78
CA LEU A 53 -8.77 -2.24 15.17
C LEU A 53 -10.10 -2.80 14.70
N VAL A 54 -11.10 -2.88 15.57
CA VAL A 54 -12.39 -3.51 15.25
C VAL A 54 -13.11 -2.75 14.14
N ILE A 55 -13.24 -1.43 14.27
CA ILE A 55 -13.97 -0.60 13.29
C ILE A 55 -13.27 -0.62 11.93
N SER A 56 -11.95 -0.46 11.90
CA SER A 56 -11.20 -0.44 10.63
C SER A 56 -11.27 -1.79 9.92
N MET A 57 -11.10 -2.91 10.66
CA MET A 57 -11.18 -4.24 10.08
C MET A 57 -12.57 -4.54 9.52
N LEU A 58 -13.64 -4.27 10.29
CA LEU A 58 -15.01 -4.48 9.83
C LEU A 58 -15.35 -3.60 8.62
N SER A 59 -14.90 -2.34 8.61
CA SER A 59 -15.11 -1.43 7.49
C SER A 59 -14.42 -1.95 6.21
N LEU A 60 -13.15 -2.35 6.29
CA LEU A 60 -12.41 -2.87 5.16
C LEU A 60 -12.99 -4.19 4.64
N ILE A 61 -13.41 -5.09 5.53
CA ILE A 61 -14.10 -6.33 5.18
C ILE A 61 -15.39 -6.00 4.41
N THR A 62 -16.21 -5.11 4.94
CA THR A 62 -17.48 -4.70 4.30
C THR A 62 -17.24 -4.11 2.92
N VAL A 63 -16.28 -3.17 2.81
CA VAL A 63 -15.93 -2.54 1.53
C VAL A 63 -15.46 -3.58 0.51
N SER A 64 -14.61 -4.53 0.91
CA SER A 64 -14.11 -5.57 0.00
C SER A 64 -15.25 -6.44 -0.56
N TRP A 65 -16.22 -6.83 0.26
CA TRP A 65 -17.38 -7.59 -0.20
C TRP A 65 -18.31 -6.78 -1.09
N VAL A 66 -18.59 -5.52 -0.75
CA VAL A 66 -19.40 -4.63 -1.59
C VAL A 66 -18.77 -4.50 -2.98
N LEU A 67 -17.44 -4.24 -3.03
CA LEU A 67 -16.71 -4.14 -4.29
C LEU A 67 -16.76 -5.45 -5.10
N TYR A 68 -16.64 -6.59 -4.44
CA TYR A 68 -16.79 -7.90 -5.08
C TYR A 68 -18.15 -8.08 -5.75
N PHE A 69 -19.24 -7.82 -5.02
CA PHE A 69 -20.59 -7.95 -5.58
C PHE A 69 -20.85 -6.97 -6.73
N LEU A 70 -20.44 -5.71 -6.57
CA LEU A 70 -20.53 -4.71 -7.63
C LEU A 70 -19.67 -5.10 -8.85
N GLY A 71 -18.48 -5.64 -8.61
CA GLY A 71 -17.59 -6.12 -9.66
C GLY A 71 -18.21 -7.28 -10.45
N LYS A 72 -18.86 -8.23 -9.77
CA LYS A 72 -19.61 -9.30 -10.46
C LYS A 72 -20.71 -8.77 -11.35
N VAL A 73 -21.45 -7.77 -10.90
CA VAL A 73 -22.50 -7.13 -11.72
C VAL A 73 -21.88 -6.40 -12.90
N GLN A 74 -20.76 -5.69 -12.69
CA GLN A 74 -20.05 -4.99 -13.76
C GLN A 74 -19.56 -5.95 -14.85
N VAL A 75 -18.92 -7.06 -14.48
CA VAL A 75 -18.45 -8.08 -15.42
C VAL A 75 -19.62 -8.69 -16.20
N LYS A 76 -20.72 -9.08 -15.53
CA LYS A 76 -21.89 -9.65 -16.21
C LYS A 76 -22.46 -8.70 -17.26
N ARG A 77 -22.62 -7.42 -16.93
CA ARG A 77 -23.08 -6.40 -17.89
C ARG A 77 -22.12 -6.21 -19.06
N SER A 78 -20.81 -6.26 -18.81
CA SER A 78 -19.81 -6.15 -19.86
C SER A 78 -19.86 -7.34 -20.83
N LEU A 79 -20.11 -8.55 -20.33
CA LEU A 79 -20.30 -9.75 -21.15
C LEU A 79 -21.63 -9.71 -21.93
N GLU A 80 -22.71 -9.24 -21.32
CA GLU A 80 -24.02 -9.09 -21.98
C GLU A 80 -23.99 -8.03 -23.09
N ASN A 81 -23.15 -6.99 -22.95
CA ASN A 81 -23.00 -5.94 -23.95
C ASN A 81 -21.96 -6.28 -25.04
N GLU A 82 -21.36 -7.46 -25.00
CA GLU A 82 -20.32 -7.90 -25.93
C GLU A 82 -19.14 -6.89 -26.00
N ASP A 83 -18.78 -6.30 -24.85
CA ASP A 83 -17.65 -5.38 -24.78
C ASP A 83 -16.36 -6.08 -25.27
N GLU A 84 -15.57 -5.43 -26.12
CA GLU A 84 -14.27 -5.96 -26.61
C GLU A 84 -13.31 -6.32 -25.46
N VAL A 85 -13.41 -5.62 -24.33
CA VAL A 85 -12.63 -5.85 -23.13
C VAL A 85 -13.56 -5.93 -21.93
N VAL A 86 -13.53 -7.06 -21.21
CA VAL A 86 -14.33 -7.26 -20.00
C VAL A 86 -13.89 -6.29 -18.91
N LYS A 87 -14.86 -5.54 -18.38
CA LYS A 87 -14.60 -4.56 -17.31
C LYS A 87 -14.62 -5.24 -15.94
N ASP A 88 -13.46 -5.53 -15.38
CA ASP A 88 -13.28 -6.19 -14.08
C ASP A 88 -12.58 -5.31 -13.02
N PHE A 89 -12.50 -4.02 -13.27
CA PHE A 89 -11.81 -3.03 -12.44
C PHE A 89 -12.23 -3.07 -10.95
N LEU A 90 -13.53 -3.24 -10.66
CA LEU A 90 -14.00 -3.32 -9.27
C LEU A 90 -13.54 -4.60 -8.56
N LEU A 91 -13.38 -5.71 -9.29
CA LEU A 91 -12.79 -6.93 -8.73
C LEU A 91 -11.32 -6.72 -8.37
N ALA A 92 -10.57 -6.04 -9.25
CA ALA A 92 -9.18 -5.69 -8.98
C ALA A 92 -9.04 -4.77 -7.74
N ILE A 93 -9.91 -3.76 -7.59
CA ILE A 93 -9.93 -2.92 -6.38
C ILE A 93 -10.28 -3.77 -5.15
N SER A 94 -11.26 -4.66 -5.23
CA SER A 94 -11.61 -5.56 -4.12
C SER A 94 -10.39 -6.36 -3.64
N MET A 95 -9.60 -6.93 -4.57
CA MET A 95 -8.32 -7.60 -4.22
C MET A 95 -7.31 -6.66 -3.58
N GLY A 96 -7.22 -5.42 -4.05
CA GLY A 96 -6.37 -4.40 -3.42
C GLY A 96 -6.78 -4.09 -1.98
N VAL A 97 -8.09 -3.97 -1.73
CA VAL A 97 -8.63 -3.76 -0.36
C VAL A 97 -8.35 -4.96 0.53
N THR A 98 -8.44 -6.21 0.03
CA THR A 98 -8.09 -7.39 0.84
C THR A 98 -6.62 -7.40 1.25
N ALA A 99 -5.70 -6.95 0.40
CA ALA A 99 -4.30 -6.77 0.78
C ALA A 99 -4.15 -5.71 1.90
N CYS A 100 -4.91 -4.62 1.82
CA CYS A 100 -4.95 -3.60 2.88
C CYS A 100 -5.46 -4.17 4.22
N ILE A 101 -6.44 -5.09 4.22
CA ILE A 101 -6.93 -5.75 5.44
C ILE A 101 -5.79 -6.43 6.20
N VAL A 102 -4.91 -7.17 5.51
CA VAL A 102 -3.80 -7.86 6.16
C VAL A 102 -2.80 -6.86 6.73
N ILE A 103 -2.38 -5.87 5.94
CA ILE A 103 -1.36 -4.89 6.35
C ILE A 103 -1.86 -4.02 7.50
N PHE A 104 -3.03 -3.39 7.36
CA PHE A 104 -3.61 -2.57 8.42
C PHE A 104 -4.03 -3.39 9.63
N GLY A 105 -4.48 -4.65 9.42
CA GLY A 105 -4.75 -5.58 10.49
C GLY A 105 -3.53 -5.81 11.38
N ILE A 106 -2.35 -6.05 10.80
CA ILE A 106 -1.09 -6.20 11.55
C ILE A 106 -0.74 -4.90 12.30
N ILE A 107 -0.83 -3.74 11.62
CA ILE A 107 -0.51 -2.43 12.21
C ILE A 107 -1.42 -2.13 13.40
N PHE A 108 -2.73 -2.25 13.22
CA PHE A 108 -3.70 -1.92 14.28
C PHE A 108 -3.71 -2.95 15.39
N PHE A 109 -3.46 -4.23 15.09
CA PHE A 109 -3.29 -5.26 16.11
C PHE A 109 -2.04 -5.00 16.96
N ALA A 110 -0.92 -4.64 16.36
CA ALA A 110 0.29 -4.25 17.07
C ALA A 110 0.06 -3.01 17.95
N ASN A 111 -0.66 -1.99 17.43
CA ASN A 111 -1.04 -0.81 18.21
C ASN A 111 -1.96 -1.16 19.39
N PHE A 112 -2.93 -2.05 19.20
CA PHE A 112 -3.78 -2.56 20.27
C PHE A 112 -2.96 -3.28 21.33
N MET A 113 -2.04 -4.18 20.95
CA MET A 113 -1.17 -4.90 21.88
C MET A 113 -0.25 -3.95 22.68
N ARG A 114 0.19 -2.84 22.08
CA ARG A 114 0.91 -1.78 22.79
C ARG A 114 0.06 -1.17 23.93
N SER A 115 -1.23 -0.99 23.68
CA SER A 115 -2.18 -0.46 24.66
C SER A 115 -2.53 -1.44 25.79
N PHE A 116 -2.20 -2.73 25.63
CA PHE A 116 -2.51 -3.78 26.62
C PHE A 116 -1.74 -3.64 27.94
N SER A 117 -0.63 -2.89 27.95
CA SER A 117 0.18 -2.67 29.16
C SER A 117 -0.49 -1.78 30.23
N GLU A 118 -1.64 -1.19 29.93
CA GLU A 118 -2.42 -0.37 30.87
C GLU A 118 -3.71 -1.10 31.27
N ASP A 119 -4.18 -0.88 32.51
CA ASP A 119 -5.33 -1.57 33.15
C ASP A 119 -6.70 -1.40 32.47
N TYR A 120 -6.76 -0.77 31.30
CA TYR A 120 -7.99 -0.46 30.55
C TYR A 120 -8.46 -1.58 29.62
N ILE A 121 -7.63 -2.59 29.34
CA ILE A 121 -7.94 -3.65 28.37
C ILE A 121 -8.27 -4.92 29.14
N THR A 122 -9.47 -5.47 28.89
CA THR A 122 -9.90 -6.73 29.50
C THR A 122 -9.41 -7.93 28.67
N SER A 123 -9.32 -9.10 29.31
CA SER A 123 -9.02 -10.35 28.60
C SER A 123 -10.03 -10.65 27.48
N LYS A 124 -11.27 -10.18 27.62
CA LYS A 124 -12.30 -10.29 26.58
C LYS A 124 -11.95 -9.48 25.35
N ASP A 125 -11.42 -8.27 25.52
CA ASP A 125 -11.03 -7.41 24.40
C ASP A 125 -9.90 -8.03 23.59
N VAL A 126 -8.97 -8.72 24.25
CA VAL A 126 -7.88 -9.45 23.57
C VAL A 126 -8.42 -10.58 22.71
N VAL A 127 -9.36 -11.37 23.25
CA VAL A 127 -9.98 -12.47 22.51
C VAL A 127 -10.76 -11.95 21.30
N ILE A 128 -11.52 -10.86 21.48
CA ILE A 128 -12.28 -10.25 20.38
C ILE A 128 -11.33 -9.67 19.32
N ALA A 129 -10.29 -8.94 19.72
CA ALA A 129 -9.30 -8.37 18.81
C ALA A 129 -8.61 -9.46 17.98
N LEU A 130 -8.19 -10.54 18.61
CA LEU A 130 -7.57 -11.69 17.95
C LEU A 130 -8.55 -12.38 16.99
N ALA A 131 -9.81 -12.58 17.42
CA ALA A 131 -10.84 -13.17 16.57
C ALA A 131 -11.10 -12.32 15.33
N VAL A 132 -11.27 -11.00 15.49
CA VAL A 132 -11.48 -10.06 14.38
C VAL A 132 -10.30 -10.07 13.40
N PHE A 133 -9.07 -10.09 13.92
CA PHE A 133 -7.86 -10.18 13.10
C PHE A 133 -7.82 -11.49 12.29
N ILE A 134 -8.03 -12.64 12.94
CA ILE A 134 -8.04 -13.96 12.28
C ILE A 134 -9.14 -14.03 11.22
N ILE A 135 -10.36 -13.57 11.54
CA ILE A 135 -11.48 -13.52 10.60
C ILE A 135 -11.11 -12.64 9.38
N GLY A 136 -10.48 -11.50 9.59
CA GLY A 136 -10.01 -10.64 8.51
C GLY A 136 -9.02 -11.34 7.57
N VAL A 137 -8.06 -12.08 8.12
CA VAL A 137 -7.09 -12.84 7.33
C VAL A 137 -7.78 -13.98 6.56
N LEU A 138 -8.61 -14.78 7.24
CA LEU A 138 -9.32 -15.90 6.59
C LEU A 138 -10.26 -15.43 5.48
N GLN A 139 -11.01 -14.35 5.74
CA GLN A 139 -11.88 -13.72 4.75
C GLN A 139 -11.09 -13.23 3.52
N THR A 140 -9.90 -12.65 3.73
CA THR A 140 -9.02 -12.23 2.63
C THR A 140 -8.66 -13.39 1.71
N LEU A 141 -8.25 -14.52 2.27
CA LEU A 141 -7.93 -15.73 1.51
C LEU A 141 -9.16 -16.24 0.75
N ALA A 142 -10.30 -16.33 1.43
CA ALA A 142 -11.55 -16.81 0.83
C ALA A 142 -12.02 -15.89 -0.31
N LEU A 143 -12.02 -14.57 -0.10
CA LEU A 143 -12.51 -13.63 -1.10
C LEU A 143 -11.59 -13.56 -2.32
N ASN A 144 -10.27 -13.59 -2.14
CA ASN A 144 -9.32 -13.66 -3.25
C ASN A 144 -9.52 -14.92 -4.10
N GLN A 145 -9.77 -16.08 -3.45
CA GLN A 145 -10.07 -17.32 -4.18
C GLN A 145 -11.39 -17.22 -4.95
N LEU A 146 -12.41 -16.59 -4.36
CA LEU A 146 -13.70 -16.37 -5.04
C LEU A 146 -13.56 -15.42 -6.24
N ILE A 147 -12.77 -14.34 -6.11
CA ILE A 147 -12.54 -13.39 -7.20
C ILE A 147 -11.83 -14.08 -8.36
N ILE A 148 -10.73 -14.77 -8.10
CA ILE A 148 -9.96 -15.46 -9.15
C ILE A 148 -10.76 -16.59 -9.77
N GLY A 149 -11.50 -17.39 -8.97
CA GLY A 149 -12.42 -18.41 -9.49
C GLY A 149 -13.51 -17.82 -10.39
N PHE A 150 -14.01 -16.61 -10.04
CA PHE A 150 -14.98 -15.93 -10.91
C PHE A 150 -14.33 -15.39 -12.20
N ILE A 151 -13.12 -14.85 -12.14
CA ILE A 151 -12.37 -14.42 -13.34
C ILE A 151 -12.19 -15.59 -14.32
N LYS A 152 -11.90 -16.78 -13.82
CA LYS A 152 -11.76 -17.99 -14.65
C LYS A 152 -13.03 -18.36 -15.39
N THR A 153 -14.23 -17.99 -14.93
CA THR A 153 -15.48 -18.31 -15.64
C THR A 153 -15.59 -17.62 -17.00
N TYR A 154 -14.94 -16.47 -17.18
CA TYR A 154 -14.92 -15.73 -18.45
C TYR A 154 -13.54 -15.66 -19.10
N ASN A 155 -12.49 -16.04 -18.38
CA ASN A 155 -11.13 -16.17 -18.88
C ASN A 155 -10.50 -17.48 -18.38
N PRO A 156 -10.80 -18.62 -19.05
CA PRO A 156 -10.40 -19.96 -18.59
C PRO A 156 -8.89 -20.20 -18.53
N GLU A 157 -8.11 -19.41 -19.27
CA GLU A 157 -6.66 -19.57 -19.36
C GLU A 157 -5.93 -19.06 -18.09
N LYS A 158 -6.60 -18.24 -17.28
CA LYS A 158 -6.02 -17.64 -16.06
C LYS A 158 -5.82 -18.69 -14.96
N TYR A 159 -4.64 -18.63 -14.32
CA TYR A 159 -4.32 -19.50 -13.19
C TYR A 159 -5.15 -19.14 -11.95
N GLU A 160 -5.79 -20.13 -11.32
CA GLU A 160 -6.85 -19.92 -10.31
C GLU A 160 -6.43 -20.14 -8.86
N ASN A 161 -5.33 -20.86 -8.58
CA ASN A 161 -5.01 -21.24 -7.20
C ASN A 161 -4.22 -20.15 -6.46
N THR A 162 -4.92 -19.26 -5.76
CA THR A 162 -4.32 -18.15 -4.98
C THR A 162 -3.52 -18.61 -3.77
N LEU A 163 -3.71 -19.85 -3.30
CA LEU A 163 -2.98 -20.42 -2.17
C LEU A 163 -1.63 -21.04 -2.56
N ASP A 164 -1.33 -21.11 -3.86
CA ASP A 164 -0.04 -21.59 -4.35
C ASP A 164 1.04 -20.53 -4.07
N ILE A 165 2.14 -20.95 -3.44
CA ILE A 165 3.31 -20.07 -3.16
C ILE A 165 3.86 -19.45 -4.47
N LYS A 166 3.72 -20.16 -5.60
CA LYS A 166 4.14 -19.70 -6.93
C LYS A 166 3.01 -18.99 -7.70
N PHE A 167 1.89 -18.66 -7.05
CA PHE A 167 0.73 -18.07 -7.70
C PHE A 167 1.10 -16.87 -8.58
N GLY A 168 1.85 -15.91 -8.06
CA GLY A 168 2.21 -14.70 -8.80
C GLY A 168 2.93 -15.01 -10.12
N LYS A 169 3.87 -15.95 -10.13
CA LYS A 169 4.57 -16.36 -11.34
C LYS A 169 3.62 -17.08 -12.31
N LYS A 170 2.89 -18.09 -11.84
CA LYS A 170 1.97 -18.87 -12.67
C LYS A 170 0.83 -18.00 -13.24
N TYR A 171 0.35 -17.03 -12.46
CA TYR A 171 -0.64 -16.09 -12.93
C TYR A 171 -0.07 -15.20 -14.04
N MET A 172 1.13 -14.64 -13.87
CA MET A 172 1.79 -13.85 -14.92
C MET A 172 2.06 -14.68 -16.19
N ASP A 173 2.47 -15.95 -16.05
CA ASP A 173 2.70 -16.85 -17.16
C ASP A 173 1.39 -17.23 -17.91
N SER A 174 0.22 -17.09 -17.25
CA SER A 174 -1.11 -17.32 -17.84
C SER A 174 -1.71 -16.10 -18.53
N LEU A 175 -1.06 -14.94 -18.47
CA LEU A 175 -1.46 -13.71 -19.16
C LEU A 175 -0.97 -13.74 -20.61
N ASP A 176 -1.73 -13.14 -21.52
CA ASP A 176 -1.24 -12.90 -22.88
C ASP A 176 -0.12 -11.84 -22.91
N GLU A 177 0.58 -11.71 -24.04
CA GLU A 177 1.72 -10.78 -24.18
C GLU A 177 1.32 -9.31 -23.91
N ARG A 178 0.10 -8.92 -24.30
CA ARG A 178 -0.41 -7.57 -24.08
C ARG A 178 -0.68 -7.34 -22.60
N GLU A 179 -1.36 -8.27 -21.94
CA GLU A 179 -1.66 -8.22 -20.51
C GLU A 179 -0.37 -8.20 -19.67
N GLN A 180 0.61 -9.04 -20.02
CA GLN A 180 1.93 -9.05 -19.37
C GLN A 180 2.60 -7.68 -19.51
N LEU A 181 2.59 -7.08 -20.71
CA LEU A 181 3.19 -5.78 -20.95
C LEU A 181 2.50 -4.67 -20.16
N GLU A 182 1.17 -4.71 -20.05
CA GLU A 182 0.39 -3.78 -19.24
C GLU A 182 0.70 -3.94 -17.75
N ALA A 183 0.81 -5.17 -17.24
CA ALA A 183 1.21 -5.46 -15.86
C ALA A 183 2.63 -4.94 -15.55
N TYR A 184 3.60 -5.15 -16.45
CA TYR A 184 4.96 -4.61 -16.29
C TYR A 184 4.99 -3.07 -16.31
N ARG A 185 4.23 -2.43 -17.20
CA ARG A 185 4.10 -0.97 -17.25
C ARG A 185 3.47 -0.40 -15.98
N ALA A 186 2.43 -1.07 -15.47
CA ALA A 186 1.81 -0.68 -14.19
C ALA A 186 2.81 -0.84 -13.04
N GLY A 187 3.52 -1.97 -12.96
CA GLY A 187 4.56 -2.22 -11.97
C GLY A 187 5.66 -1.16 -11.99
N PHE A 188 6.14 -0.79 -13.17
CA PHE A 188 7.16 0.26 -13.31
C PHE A 188 6.65 1.65 -12.86
N LYS A 189 5.41 2.02 -13.22
CA LYS A 189 4.81 3.28 -12.76
C LYS A 189 4.66 3.30 -11.25
N THR A 190 4.22 2.19 -10.66
CA THR A 190 4.07 2.03 -9.21
C THR A 190 5.41 2.13 -8.50
N TYR A 191 6.44 1.43 -8.98
CA TYR A 191 7.79 1.52 -8.44
C TYR A 191 8.29 2.97 -8.41
N LYS A 192 8.13 3.69 -9.54
CA LYS A 192 8.53 5.09 -9.63
C LYS A 192 7.79 5.98 -8.63
N ALA A 193 6.48 5.78 -8.48
CA ALA A 193 5.67 6.54 -7.52
C ALA A 193 6.10 6.24 -6.07
N LEU A 194 6.29 4.96 -5.72
CA LEU A 194 6.76 4.56 -4.39
C LEU A 194 8.15 5.14 -4.06
N THR A 195 9.07 5.17 -5.02
CA THR A 195 10.40 5.78 -4.85
C THR A 195 10.28 7.24 -4.43
N TYR A 196 9.41 8.04 -5.08
CA TYR A 196 9.19 9.44 -4.70
C TYR A 196 8.51 9.56 -3.32
N ILE A 197 7.55 8.70 -3.01
CA ILE A 197 6.85 8.70 -1.71
C ILE A 197 7.83 8.38 -0.59
N ILE A 198 8.65 7.35 -0.72
CA ILE A 198 9.66 6.99 0.29
C ILE A 198 10.66 8.13 0.49
N PHE A 199 11.13 8.75 -0.61
CA PHE A 199 12.03 9.90 -0.52
C PHE A 199 11.38 11.08 0.23
N LEU A 200 10.11 11.36 -0.03
CA LEU A 200 9.35 12.38 0.70
C LEU A 200 9.26 12.08 2.20
N PHE A 201 9.01 10.81 2.57
CA PHE A 201 8.99 10.40 3.98
C PHE A 201 10.36 10.58 4.66
N VAL A 202 11.46 10.28 3.97
CA VAL A 202 12.82 10.55 4.50
C VAL A 202 13.01 12.04 4.78
N LEU A 203 12.56 12.91 3.86
CA LEU A 203 12.67 14.37 4.06
C LEU A 203 11.80 14.86 5.24
N ILE A 204 10.54 14.43 5.31
CA ILE A 204 9.62 14.84 6.39
C ILE A 204 10.15 14.35 7.75
N THR A 205 10.54 13.10 7.87
CA THR A 205 11.05 12.54 9.12
C THR A 205 12.40 13.20 9.51
N GLY A 206 13.23 13.53 8.52
CA GLY A 206 14.46 14.27 8.75
C GLY A 206 14.20 15.65 9.34
N LEU A 207 13.27 16.42 8.78
CA LEU A 207 12.88 17.75 9.30
C LEU A 207 12.34 17.65 10.73
N VAL A 208 11.46 16.69 11.00
CA VAL A 208 10.92 16.47 12.36
C VAL A 208 12.04 16.14 13.35
N CYS A 209 12.97 15.27 12.98
CA CYS A 209 14.11 14.93 13.85
C CYS A 209 15.01 16.14 14.14
N MET A 210 15.24 17.02 13.15
CA MET A 210 16.09 18.22 13.34
C MET A 210 15.47 19.24 14.30
N GLU A 211 14.14 19.35 14.33
CA GLU A 211 13.45 20.37 15.13
C GLU A 211 13.05 19.90 16.53
N THR A 212 12.78 18.61 16.70
CA THR A 212 12.11 18.09 17.90
C THR A 212 12.97 17.16 18.74
N ASN A 213 14.22 16.88 18.34
CA ASN A 213 15.05 15.80 18.93
C ASN A 213 14.31 14.43 18.95
N ALA A 214 13.35 14.23 18.03
CA ALA A 214 12.64 12.98 17.90
C ALA A 214 13.57 11.84 17.49
N ASN A 215 13.15 10.60 17.73
CA ASN A 215 13.95 9.43 17.38
C ASN A 215 14.16 9.34 15.86
N ALA A 216 15.42 9.27 15.43
CA ALA A 216 15.82 9.20 14.03
C ALA A 216 15.58 7.80 13.38
N ILE A 217 15.17 6.78 14.13
CA ILE A 217 14.95 5.42 13.61
C ILE A 217 14.02 5.39 12.38
N PRO A 218 12.86 6.09 12.37
CA PRO A 218 11.99 6.07 11.19
C PRO A 218 12.69 6.61 9.93
N MET A 219 13.48 7.66 10.03
CA MET A 219 14.26 8.20 8.92
C MET A 219 15.25 7.17 8.35
N PHE A 220 15.99 6.48 9.22
CA PHE A 220 16.90 5.41 8.80
C PHE A 220 16.18 4.24 8.16
N LEU A 221 15.02 3.81 8.70
CA LEU A 221 14.23 2.73 8.12
C LEU A 221 13.74 3.08 6.71
N PHE A 222 13.21 4.27 6.48
CA PHE A 222 12.82 4.71 5.14
C PHE A 222 14.03 4.84 4.20
N GLY A 223 15.18 5.32 4.70
CA GLY A 223 16.42 5.38 3.93
C GLY A 223 16.93 4.00 3.50
N ILE A 224 16.86 3.01 4.39
CA ILE A 224 17.24 1.62 4.10
C ILE A 224 16.25 1.01 3.07
N LEU A 225 14.94 1.21 3.22
CA LEU A 225 13.94 0.76 2.25
C LEU A 225 14.19 1.35 0.86
N PHE A 226 14.53 2.64 0.79
CA PHE A 226 14.89 3.28 -0.47
C PHE A 226 16.13 2.64 -1.10
N ALA A 227 17.19 2.43 -0.32
CA ALA A 227 18.43 1.82 -0.79
C ALA A 227 18.22 0.37 -1.29
N ILE A 228 17.47 -0.44 -0.54
CA ILE A 228 17.11 -1.80 -0.96
C ILE A 228 16.32 -1.78 -2.27
N GLY A 229 15.32 -0.91 -2.40
CA GLY A 229 14.55 -0.77 -3.63
C GLY A 229 15.41 -0.42 -4.84
N MET A 230 16.37 0.50 -4.67
CA MET A 230 17.32 0.87 -5.72
C MET A 230 18.26 -0.28 -6.11
N ILE A 231 18.77 -1.04 -5.13
CA ILE A 231 19.63 -2.21 -5.37
C ILE A 231 18.86 -3.27 -6.16
N ILE A 232 17.63 -3.59 -5.76
CA ILE A 232 16.79 -4.58 -6.47
C ILE A 232 16.52 -4.12 -7.90
N TYR A 233 16.21 -2.83 -8.10
CA TYR A 233 15.97 -2.27 -9.44
C TYR A 233 17.21 -2.40 -10.33
N ILE A 234 18.39 -1.97 -9.83
CA ILE A 234 19.66 -2.05 -10.58
C ILE A 234 20.01 -3.51 -10.92
N TYR A 235 19.86 -4.41 -9.94
CA TYR A 235 20.11 -5.84 -10.16
C TYR A 235 19.24 -6.40 -11.29
N ASN A 236 17.92 -6.15 -11.26
CA ASN A 236 17.00 -6.63 -12.28
C ASN A 236 17.28 -5.99 -13.66
N ALA A 237 17.69 -4.72 -13.70
CA ALA A 237 18.08 -4.06 -14.96
C ALA A 237 19.31 -4.75 -15.59
N ILE A 238 20.35 -5.05 -14.80
CA ILE A 238 21.58 -5.70 -15.28
C ILE A 238 21.29 -7.15 -15.73
N VAL A 239 20.50 -7.89 -14.95
CA VAL A 239 20.14 -9.27 -15.28
C VAL A 239 19.28 -9.31 -16.55
N GLY A 240 18.30 -8.37 -16.68
CA GLY A 240 17.47 -8.27 -17.87
C GLY A 240 18.23 -8.00 -19.16
N GLU A 241 19.35 -7.26 -19.11
CA GLU A 241 20.20 -7.05 -20.29
C GLU A 241 20.93 -8.33 -20.75
N LYS A 242 21.29 -9.24 -19.83
CA LYS A 242 21.97 -10.49 -20.15
C LYS A 242 21.08 -11.48 -20.93
N TYR A 243 19.76 -11.40 -20.78
CA TYR A 243 18.81 -12.27 -21.50
C TYR A 243 18.37 -11.73 -22.86
N LYS A 244 18.82 -10.53 -23.25
CA LYS A 244 18.56 -9.95 -24.58
C LYS A 244 19.64 -10.27 -25.65
N LYS A 245 20.64 -11.02 -25.30
CA LYS A 245 21.67 -11.58 -26.20
C LYS A 245 21.40 -13.05 -26.47
#